data_28038bcf2d9e207f7e382b41138d6da4
#
_entry.id   28038bcf2d9e207f7e382b41138d6da4
#
_cell.length_a   1.000
_cell.length_b   1.000
_cell.length_c   1.000
_cell.angle_alpha   90.00
_cell.angle_beta   90.00
_cell.angle_gamma   90.00
#
_symmetry.space_group_name_H-M   'P 1'
#
loop_
_entity.id
_entity.type
_entity.pdbx_description
1 polymer ?
#
loop_
_entity_poly.entity_id
_entity_poly.type
_entity_poly.pdbx_seq_one_letter_code
_entity_poly.pdbx_strand_id
1 'polypeptide(L)'
;MSDPKYNFGSPSKMKGLVAGEKATLRFLDLPEKIDTEWGVKYTVSILLLSHPSYPSLSSNGMKMQWQTGATVMVKNIVPLIEEQNKEFLKDYKDLTWELEAMDDGSLWLTNA
;
A
#
# COMPACT_ATOMS: atom_id res chain seq x y z
N MET A 1 -1.63 -25.14 -20.12
CA MET A 1 -1.34 -25.07 -18.70
C MET A 1 -0.48 -23.86 -18.37
N SER A 2 -0.85 -23.19 -17.36
CA SER A 2 -0.08 -22.06 -16.92
C SER A 2 1.01 -22.52 -15.97
N ASP A 3 2.25 -22.25 -16.31
CA ASP A 3 3.38 -22.53 -15.44
C ASP A 3 3.48 -21.40 -14.40
N PRO A 4 3.44 -21.72 -13.09
CA PRO A 4 3.47 -20.68 -12.06
C PRO A 4 4.66 -19.72 -12.14
N LYS A 5 5.79 -20.21 -12.64
CA LYS A 5 6.98 -19.34 -12.75
C LYS A 5 6.82 -18.23 -13.79
N TYR A 6 5.80 -18.30 -14.63
CA TYR A 6 5.54 -17.29 -15.66
C TYR A 6 4.34 -16.40 -15.31
N ASN A 7 4.00 -16.30 -14.08
CA ASN A 7 2.88 -15.46 -13.66
C ASN A 7 3.31 -14.00 -13.63
N PHE A 8 3.27 -13.34 -14.77
CA PHE A 8 3.73 -11.96 -14.91
C PHE A 8 2.71 -10.93 -14.46
N GLY A 9 1.47 -11.32 -14.29
CA GLY A 9 0.40 -10.39 -13.98
C GLY A 9 0.10 -10.19 -12.51
N SER A 10 0.80 -10.89 -11.62
CA SER A 10 0.48 -10.87 -10.19
C SER A 10 1.68 -10.41 -9.37
N PRO A 11 1.77 -9.10 -9.07
CA PRO A 11 2.82 -8.65 -8.19
C PRO A 11 2.69 -9.27 -6.80
N SER A 12 3.81 -9.45 -6.13
CA SER A 12 3.85 -9.99 -4.77
C SER A 12 3.14 -9.05 -3.81
N LYS A 13 2.52 -9.61 -2.78
CA LYS A 13 1.92 -8.82 -1.70
C LYS A 13 3.03 -8.29 -0.78
N MET A 14 2.91 -7.02 -0.41
CA MET A 14 3.83 -6.42 0.55
C MET A 14 3.62 -7.06 1.93
N LYS A 15 4.71 -7.44 2.58
CA LYS A 15 4.67 -7.92 3.95
C LYS A 15 4.25 -6.80 4.89
N GLY A 16 3.57 -7.15 5.97
CA GLY A 16 3.18 -6.18 6.98
C GLY A 16 4.38 -5.63 7.74
N LEU A 17 4.13 -4.60 8.52
CA LEU A 17 5.12 -3.99 9.40
C LEU A 17 4.80 -4.38 10.83
N VAL A 18 5.84 -4.61 11.63
CA VAL A 18 5.69 -4.73 13.08
C VAL A 18 5.89 -3.38 13.74
N ALA A 19 5.45 -3.24 14.99
CA ALA A 19 5.52 -1.97 15.71
C ALA A 19 6.92 -1.36 15.64
N GLY A 20 6.98 -0.08 15.29
CA GLY A 20 8.23 0.66 15.16
C GLY A 20 8.86 0.60 13.78
N GLU A 21 8.38 -0.26 12.90
CA GLU A 21 8.91 -0.35 11.55
C GLU A 21 8.26 0.67 10.62
N LYS A 22 9.00 1.09 9.60
CA LYS A 22 8.55 2.05 8.61
C LYS A 22 8.81 1.53 7.21
N ALA A 23 7.93 1.90 6.29
CA ALA A 23 8.11 1.64 4.86
C ALA A 23 7.85 2.91 4.09
N THR A 24 8.52 3.07 2.95
CA THR A 24 8.31 4.20 2.05
C THR A 24 7.76 3.67 0.75
N LEU A 25 6.71 4.30 0.24
CA LEU A 25 6.03 3.82 -0.96
C LEU A 25 5.37 4.96 -1.74
N ARG A 26 5.01 4.64 -2.97
CA ARG A 26 4.18 5.52 -3.81
C ARG A 26 3.00 4.70 -4.30
N PHE A 27 1.86 5.36 -4.45
CA PHE A 27 0.67 4.69 -4.98
C PHE A 27 0.70 4.70 -6.50
N LEU A 28 0.43 3.57 -7.11
CA LEU A 28 0.40 3.43 -8.57
C LEU A 28 -1.01 3.41 -9.10
N ASP A 29 -1.99 3.12 -8.25
CA ASP A 29 -3.39 2.98 -8.65
C ASP A 29 -4.29 3.37 -7.49
N LEU A 30 -5.58 3.42 -7.72
CA LEU A 30 -6.56 3.66 -6.67
C LEU A 30 -6.85 2.37 -5.92
N PRO A 31 -7.14 2.45 -4.61
CA PRO A 31 -7.48 1.26 -3.85
C PRO A 31 -8.76 0.60 -4.37
N GLU A 32 -8.75 -0.71 -4.37
CA GLU A 32 -9.91 -1.51 -4.76
C GLU A 32 -10.42 -2.27 -3.56
N LYS A 33 -11.74 -2.21 -3.34
CA LYS A 33 -12.38 -2.90 -2.24
C LYS A 33 -12.51 -4.38 -2.56
N ILE A 34 -12.13 -5.24 -1.63
CA ILE A 34 -12.29 -6.67 -1.76
C ILE A 34 -12.97 -7.23 -0.51
N ASP A 35 -13.81 -8.25 -0.72
CA ASP A 35 -14.42 -8.98 0.39
C ASP A 35 -13.60 -10.23 0.67
N THR A 36 -13.24 -10.42 1.93
CA THR A 36 -12.50 -11.60 2.37
C THR A 36 -13.29 -12.29 3.47
N GLU A 37 -12.94 -13.55 3.78
CA GLU A 37 -13.54 -14.25 4.89
C GLU A 37 -13.29 -13.57 6.24
N TRP A 38 -12.30 -12.69 6.29
CA TRP A 38 -11.95 -11.93 7.50
C TRP A 38 -12.54 -10.53 7.51
N GLY A 39 -13.39 -10.20 6.54
CA GLY A 39 -14.02 -8.90 6.41
C GLY A 39 -13.58 -8.17 5.16
N VAL A 40 -14.01 -6.92 5.05
CA VAL A 40 -13.68 -6.06 3.92
C VAL A 40 -12.26 -5.54 4.05
N LYS A 41 -11.50 -5.63 2.96
CA LYS A 41 -10.17 -5.08 2.87
C LYS A 41 -10.03 -4.27 1.58
N TYR A 42 -8.93 -3.54 1.48
CA TYR A 42 -8.59 -2.80 0.27
C TYR A 42 -7.25 -3.28 -0.25
N THR A 43 -7.14 -3.40 -1.55
CA THR A 43 -5.89 -3.72 -2.21
C THR A 43 -5.52 -2.59 -3.14
N VAL A 44 -4.24 -2.27 -3.21
CA VAL A 44 -3.75 -1.17 -4.04
C VAL A 44 -2.37 -1.50 -4.57
N SER A 45 -2.13 -1.15 -5.84
CA SER A 45 -0.81 -1.31 -6.43
C SER A 45 0.09 -0.18 -5.95
N ILE A 46 1.26 -0.53 -5.47
CA ILE A 46 2.24 0.42 -4.95
C ILE A 46 3.60 0.18 -5.56
N LEU A 47 4.42 1.23 -5.53
CA LEU A 47 5.86 1.12 -5.78
C LEU A 47 6.53 1.21 -4.41
N LEU A 48 7.06 0.08 -3.94
CA LEU A 48 7.71 0.02 -2.63
C LEU A 48 9.14 0.50 -2.77
N LEU A 49 9.49 1.56 -2.03
CA LEU A 49 10.80 2.18 -2.10
C LEU A 49 11.73 1.72 -0.98
N SER A 50 11.18 1.47 0.21
CA SER A 50 11.94 0.88 1.31
C SER A 50 11.02 0.11 2.25
N HIS A 51 11.54 -0.95 2.85
CA HIS A 51 10.80 -1.79 3.79
C HIS A 51 11.80 -2.67 4.53
N PRO A 52 11.65 -2.83 5.84
CA PRO A 52 12.62 -3.63 6.61
C PRO A 52 12.72 -5.08 6.18
N SER A 53 11.62 -5.65 5.66
CA SER A 53 11.61 -7.05 5.19
C SER A 53 12.21 -7.23 3.80
N TYR A 54 12.57 -6.14 3.12
CA TYR A 54 13.11 -6.16 1.76
C TYR A 54 14.39 -5.35 1.70
N PRO A 55 15.49 -5.82 2.33
CA PRO A 55 16.73 -5.03 2.40
C PRO A 55 17.43 -4.85 1.06
N SER A 56 17.08 -5.64 0.07
CA SER A 56 17.71 -5.61 -1.24
C SER A 56 16.91 -4.84 -2.29
N LEU A 57 15.96 -4.00 -1.87
CA LEU A 57 15.21 -3.19 -2.83
C LEU A 57 16.15 -2.27 -3.61
N SER A 58 15.93 -2.19 -4.92
CA SER A 58 16.67 -1.25 -5.74
C SER A 58 16.22 0.18 -5.46
N SER A 59 17.03 1.16 -5.88
CA SER A 59 16.66 2.57 -5.73
C SER A 59 15.41 2.95 -6.52
N ASN A 60 15.07 2.14 -7.53
CA ASN A 60 13.86 2.37 -8.35
C ASN A 60 12.61 1.76 -7.72
N GLY A 61 12.76 1.03 -6.63
CA GLY A 61 11.64 0.39 -5.96
C GLY A 61 11.17 -0.89 -6.63
N MET A 62 10.13 -1.48 -6.07
CA MET A 62 9.53 -2.71 -6.60
C MET A 62 8.01 -2.57 -6.57
N LYS A 63 7.36 -2.95 -7.67
CA LYS A 63 5.90 -2.97 -7.72
C LYS A 63 5.37 -4.11 -6.86
N MET A 64 4.43 -3.79 -5.99
CA MET A 64 3.81 -4.75 -5.09
C MET A 64 2.34 -4.43 -4.90
N GLN A 65 1.57 -5.39 -4.38
CA GLN A 65 0.21 -5.18 -3.92
C GLN A 65 0.22 -4.99 -2.42
N TRP A 66 -0.42 -3.93 -1.94
CA TRP A 66 -0.64 -3.71 -0.52
C TRP A 66 -2.10 -3.97 -0.23
N GLN A 67 -2.35 -4.99 0.57
CA GLN A 67 -3.70 -5.35 1.02
C GLN A 67 -3.83 -4.96 2.48
N THR A 68 -4.83 -4.15 2.80
CA THR A 68 -4.98 -3.65 4.15
C THR A 68 -6.43 -3.38 4.51
N GLY A 69 -6.75 -3.62 5.78
CA GLY A 69 -8.00 -3.15 6.39
C GLY A 69 -7.75 -2.03 7.38
N ALA A 70 -6.56 -1.43 7.33
CA ALA A 70 -6.16 -0.44 8.32
C ALA A 70 -7.03 0.81 8.27
N THR A 71 -7.22 1.41 9.44
CA THR A 71 -8.04 2.61 9.61
C THR A 71 -7.58 3.76 8.71
N VAL A 72 -6.26 3.90 8.50
CA VAL A 72 -5.72 4.97 7.66
C VAL A 72 -6.28 4.89 6.24
N MET A 73 -6.40 3.67 5.69
CA MET A 73 -6.97 3.52 4.35
C MET A 73 -8.47 3.79 4.35
N VAL A 74 -9.17 3.20 5.31
CA VAL A 74 -10.65 3.22 5.32
C VAL A 74 -11.20 4.59 5.69
N LYS A 75 -10.61 5.27 6.67
CA LYS A 75 -11.15 6.54 7.17
C LYS A 75 -10.54 7.77 6.54
N ASN A 76 -9.34 7.68 6.00
CA ASN A 76 -8.65 8.86 5.49
C ASN A 76 -8.51 8.88 3.97
N ILE A 77 -8.08 7.77 3.38
CA ILE A 77 -7.79 7.75 1.94
C ILE A 77 -9.03 7.47 1.10
N VAL A 78 -9.76 6.41 1.43
CA VAL A 78 -10.91 5.99 0.65
C VAL A 78 -11.99 7.07 0.59
N PRO A 79 -12.36 7.73 1.70
CA PRO A 79 -13.36 8.81 1.63
C PRO A 79 -12.94 9.96 0.71
N LEU A 80 -11.66 10.34 0.73
CA LEU A 80 -11.18 11.41 -0.15
C LEU A 80 -11.27 11.03 -1.63
N ILE A 81 -11.03 9.75 -1.93
CA ILE A 81 -11.15 9.25 -3.29
C ILE A 81 -12.63 9.21 -3.71
N GLU A 82 -13.50 8.72 -2.85
CA GLU A 82 -14.94 8.64 -3.13
C GLU A 82 -15.56 10.01 -3.31
N GLU A 83 -15.12 11.00 -2.54
CA GLU A 83 -15.57 12.38 -2.68
C GLU A 83 -14.98 13.07 -3.92
N GLN A 84 -14.06 12.41 -4.60
CA GLN A 84 -13.35 12.95 -5.75
C GLN A 84 -12.65 14.27 -5.41
N ASN A 85 -11.97 14.29 -4.27
CA ASN A 85 -11.20 15.44 -3.84
C ASN A 85 -10.07 15.70 -4.84
N LYS A 86 -10.19 16.75 -5.62
CA LYS A 86 -9.30 17.00 -6.75
C LYS A 86 -7.86 17.26 -6.31
N GLU A 87 -7.68 17.95 -5.19
CA GLU A 87 -6.33 18.23 -4.69
C GLU A 87 -5.65 16.94 -4.22
N PHE A 88 -6.38 16.11 -3.49
CA PHE A 88 -5.84 14.84 -3.03
C PHE A 88 -5.50 13.93 -4.21
N LEU A 89 -6.42 13.79 -5.17
CA LEU A 89 -6.23 12.92 -6.33
C LEU A 89 -5.07 13.39 -7.21
N LYS A 90 -4.86 14.69 -7.30
CA LYS A 90 -3.75 15.25 -8.05
C LYS A 90 -2.40 14.80 -7.47
N ASP A 91 -2.29 14.81 -6.15
CA ASP A 91 -1.03 14.51 -5.48
C ASP A 91 -0.87 13.03 -5.12
N TYR A 92 -1.94 12.26 -5.14
CA TYR A 92 -1.99 10.89 -4.64
C TYR A 92 -0.90 10.01 -5.23
N LYS A 93 -0.70 10.04 -6.54
CA LYS A 93 0.31 9.20 -7.21
C LYS A 93 1.69 9.84 -7.27
N ASP A 94 1.78 11.15 -7.10
CA ASP A 94 3.03 11.88 -7.25
C ASP A 94 3.81 11.98 -5.96
N LEU A 95 3.13 11.83 -4.82
CA LEU A 95 3.77 11.94 -3.53
C LEU A 95 4.40 10.64 -3.08
N THR A 96 5.50 10.76 -2.36
CA THR A 96 6.10 9.64 -1.64
C THR A 96 5.52 9.62 -0.23
N TRP A 97 5.07 8.46 0.20
CA TRP A 97 4.41 8.29 1.49
C TRP A 97 5.24 7.41 2.41
N GLU A 98 5.22 7.73 3.69
CA GLU A 98 5.82 6.91 4.72
C GLU A 98 4.72 6.22 5.51
N LEU A 99 4.81 4.91 5.61
CA LEU A 99 3.91 4.08 6.38
C LEU A 99 4.64 3.62 7.63
N GLU A 100 4.07 3.91 8.79
CA GLU A 100 4.68 3.55 10.06
C GLU A 100 3.71 2.72 10.90
N ALA A 101 4.21 1.62 11.46
CA ALA A 101 3.43 0.79 12.38
C ALA A 101 3.65 1.29 13.80
N MET A 102 2.54 1.56 14.49
CA MET A 102 2.56 2.04 15.87
C MET A 102 2.47 0.90 16.87
N ASP A 103 2.75 1.19 18.13
CA ASP A 103 2.76 0.17 19.18
C ASP A 103 1.40 -0.49 19.43
N ASP A 104 0.33 0.22 19.12
CA ASP A 104 -1.03 -0.30 19.28
C ASP A 104 -1.52 -1.10 18.07
N GLY A 105 -0.64 -1.32 17.09
CA GLY A 105 -0.98 -2.06 15.87
C GLY A 105 -1.59 -1.20 14.77
N SER A 106 -1.80 0.09 15.01
CA SER A 106 -2.29 0.97 13.96
C SER A 106 -1.20 1.33 12.97
N LEU A 107 -1.61 1.75 11.77
CA LEU A 107 -0.69 2.23 10.75
C LEU A 107 -0.95 3.71 10.53
N TRP A 108 0.14 4.47 10.41
CA TRP A 108 0.08 5.90 10.10
C TRP A 108 0.74 6.12 8.74
N LEU A 109 0.06 6.89 7.92
CA LEU A 109 0.54 7.21 6.58
C LEU A 109 0.78 8.71 6.52
N THR A 110 1.99 9.11 6.27
CA THR A 110 2.36 10.52 6.16
C THR A 110 3.07 10.77 4.85
N ASN A 111 2.98 11.99 4.37
CA ASN A 111 3.68 12.45 3.19
C ASN A 111 5.15 12.64 3.56
N ALA A 112 6.00 11.92 2.89
CA ALA A 112 7.43 11.95 3.17
C ALA A 112 8.12 13.14 2.50
#